data_0302f942f31320abe835505f019a5bce
#
_entry.id   0302f942f31320abe835505f019a5bce
#
_cell.length_a   1.000
_cell.length_b   1.000
_cell.length_c   1.000
_cell.angle_alpha   90.00
_cell.angle_beta   90.00
_cell.angle_gamma   90.00
#
_symmetry.space_group_name_H-M   'P 1'
#
loop_
_entity.id
_entity.type
_entity.pdbx_description
1 polymer ?
#
loop_
_entity_poly.entity_id
_entity_poly.type
_entity_poly.pdbx_seq_one_letter_code
_entity_poly.pdbx_strand_id
1 'polypeptide(L)'
;MDKKDVIEFFDRHAPDWDAEMIRNDAVISTILDNANVRAGARVLDVACGTGVLVPDYLARGVASVTGIDISPEMIRIAAGKFPSDKVSFICGDVEEAALDGDYDCIVVYNAFPHFPQPQRLINRLSGLLAPGGTLTVAHGMSRRAIDGHHSG
;
A
#
# COMPACT_ATOMS: atom_id res chain seq x y z
N MET A 1 -14.07 12.91 6.33
CA MET A 1 -12.92 13.12 7.23
C MET A 1 -11.85 13.84 6.46
N ASP A 2 -11.33 14.92 6.97
CA ASP A 2 -10.31 15.63 6.23
C ASP A 2 -8.94 14.99 6.44
N LYS A 3 -7.95 15.47 5.69
CA LYS A 3 -6.63 14.87 5.70
C LYS A 3 -6.01 14.85 7.10
N LYS A 4 -6.18 15.92 7.86
CA LYS A 4 -5.62 16.01 9.20
C LYS A 4 -6.22 14.94 10.11
N ASP A 5 -7.52 14.72 10.00
CA ASP A 5 -8.20 13.73 10.83
C ASP A 5 -7.73 12.31 10.46
N VAL A 6 -7.50 12.07 9.18
CA VAL A 6 -7.00 10.77 8.72
C VAL A 6 -5.61 10.52 9.30
N ILE A 7 -4.73 11.52 9.23
CA ILE A 7 -3.39 11.40 9.77
C ILE A 7 -3.44 11.12 11.27
N GLU A 8 -4.26 11.87 12.01
CA GLU A 8 -4.37 11.69 13.45
C GLU A 8 -4.88 10.30 13.81
N PHE A 9 -5.85 9.80 13.04
CA PHE A 9 -6.39 8.48 13.30
C PHE A 9 -5.32 7.41 13.14
N PHE A 10 -4.58 7.43 12.04
CA PHE A 10 -3.57 6.42 11.79
C PHE A 10 -2.36 6.57 12.72
N ASP A 11 -1.96 7.80 13.05
CA ASP A 11 -0.89 8.01 14.01
C ASP A 11 -1.24 7.41 15.38
N ARG A 12 -2.49 7.58 15.81
CA ARG A 12 -2.92 7.08 17.11
C ARG A 12 -2.92 5.55 17.14
N HIS A 13 -3.28 4.92 16.02
CA HIS A 13 -3.40 3.47 15.98
C HIS A 13 -2.11 2.77 15.54
N ALA A 14 -1.13 3.51 15.05
CA ALA A 14 0.09 2.91 14.51
C ALA A 14 0.83 2.01 15.50
N PRO A 15 0.99 2.37 16.78
CA PRO A 15 1.74 1.51 17.70
C PRO A 15 1.15 0.11 17.87
N ASP A 16 -0.18 0.00 17.72
CA ASP A 16 -0.84 -1.28 17.91
C ASP A 16 -1.25 -1.94 16.61
N TRP A 17 -0.90 -1.34 15.47
CA TRP A 17 -1.41 -1.75 14.17
C TRP A 17 -1.05 -3.20 13.87
N ASP A 18 0.22 -3.56 14.01
CA ASP A 18 0.67 -4.92 13.70
C ASP A 18 0.07 -5.94 14.65
N ALA A 19 -0.08 -5.60 15.91
CA ALA A 19 -0.62 -6.52 16.90
C ALA A 19 -2.10 -6.83 16.66
N GLU A 20 -2.82 -5.87 16.08
CA GLU A 20 -4.25 -6.01 15.83
C GLU A 20 -4.58 -6.50 14.43
N MET A 21 -3.57 -6.63 13.58
CA MET A 21 -3.81 -6.99 12.20
C MET A 21 -4.03 -8.49 12.04
N ILE A 22 -5.00 -8.81 11.19
CA ILE A 22 -5.26 -10.20 10.83
C ILE A 22 -4.81 -10.36 9.38
N ARG A 23 -3.79 -11.19 9.17
CA ARG A 23 -3.29 -11.46 7.83
C ARG A 23 -3.89 -12.74 7.28
N ASN A 24 -4.16 -12.74 6.00
CA ASN A 24 -4.52 -13.96 5.29
C ASN A 24 -3.50 -14.13 4.17
N ASP A 25 -2.51 -14.97 4.39
CA ASP A 25 -1.40 -15.12 3.46
C ASP A 25 -1.83 -15.65 2.10
N ALA A 26 -2.82 -16.53 2.06
CA ALA A 26 -3.32 -17.05 0.79
C ALA A 26 -3.97 -15.95 -0.06
N VAL A 27 -4.75 -15.09 0.59
CA VAL A 27 -5.39 -13.97 -0.11
C VAL A 27 -4.34 -12.99 -0.60
N ILE A 28 -3.36 -12.67 0.24
CA ILE A 28 -2.29 -11.75 -0.15
C ILE A 28 -1.53 -12.30 -1.35
N SER A 29 -1.19 -13.59 -1.33
CA SER A 29 -0.49 -14.22 -2.44
C SER A 29 -1.28 -14.12 -3.73
N THR A 30 -2.58 -14.35 -3.66
CA THR A 30 -3.46 -14.24 -4.83
C THR A 30 -3.49 -12.81 -5.36
N ILE A 31 -3.56 -11.83 -4.47
CA ILE A 31 -3.58 -10.42 -4.88
C ILE A 31 -2.28 -10.08 -5.62
N LEU A 32 -1.15 -10.51 -5.09
CA LEU A 32 0.13 -10.20 -5.69
C LEU A 32 0.33 -10.96 -7.01
N ASP A 33 -0.22 -12.16 -7.13
CA ASP A 33 -0.21 -12.87 -8.41
C ASP A 33 -1.01 -12.09 -9.45
N ASN A 34 -2.19 -11.63 -9.08
CA ASN A 34 -3.05 -10.88 -9.99
C ASN A 34 -2.43 -9.52 -10.35
N ALA A 35 -1.67 -8.94 -9.45
CA ALA A 35 -0.97 -7.69 -9.71
C ALA A 35 0.32 -7.88 -10.50
N ASN A 36 0.66 -9.13 -10.79
CA ASN A 36 1.86 -9.48 -11.54
C ASN A 36 3.14 -9.04 -10.84
N VAL A 37 3.15 -9.13 -9.51
CA VAL A 37 4.34 -8.84 -8.73
C VAL A 37 5.33 -9.97 -8.91
N ARG A 38 6.48 -9.67 -9.47
CA ARG A 38 7.44 -10.67 -9.88
C ARG A 38 8.87 -10.19 -9.72
N ALA A 39 9.81 -11.07 -9.94
CA ALA A 39 11.23 -10.73 -9.86
C ALA A 39 11.54 -9.57 -10.80
N GLY A 40 12.29 -8.62 -10.30
CA GLY A 40 12.72 -7.46 -11.07
C GLY A 40 11.71 -6.34 -11.18
N ALA A 41 10.50 -6.49 -10.61
CA ALA A 41 9.48 -5.45 -10.72
C ALA A 41 9.79 -4.28 -9.78
N ARG A 42 9.41 -3.08 -10.21
CA ARG A 42 9.44 -1.88 -9.36
C ARG A 42 8.03 -1.69 -8.83
N VAL A 43 7.88 -1.68 -7.52
CA VAL A 43 6.56 -1.67 -6.85
C VAL A 43 6.34 -0.37 -6.11
N LEU A 44 5.14 0.20 -6.26
CA LEU A 44 4.67 1.29 -5.41
C LEU A 44 3.54 0.73 -4.55
N ASP A 45 3.68 0.81 -3.23
CA ASP A 45 2.69 0.31 -2.28
C ASP A 45 2.00 1.51 -1.66
N VAL A 46 0.78 1.78 -2.09
CA VAL A 46 0.02 2.98 -1.69
C VAL A 46 -0.70 2.74 -0.37
N ALA A 47 -0.53 3.66 0.55
CA ALA A 47 -1.06 3.54 1.91
C ALA A 47 -0.48 2.30 2.58
N CYS A 48 0.85 2.22 2.56
CA CYS A 48 1.57 1.01 2.96
C CYS A 48 1.48 0.71 4.46
N GLY A 49 1.04 1.65 5.27
CA GLY A 49 0.94 1.45 6.71
C GLY A 49 2.30 1.12 7.29
N THR A 50 2.34 0.09 8.11
CA THR A 50 3.59 -0.36 8.76
C THR A 50 4.39 -1.31 7.88
N GLY A 51 4.08 -1.37 6.58
CA GLY A 51 4.82 -2.21 5.64
C GLY A 51 4.33 -3.64 5.60
N VAL A 52 3.03 -3.84 5.75
CA VAL A 52 2.42 -5.16 5.84
C VAL A 52 2.77 -6.08 4.67
N LEU A 53 2.83 -5.54 3.46
CA LEU A 53 3.08 -6.36 2.29
C LEU A 53 4.55 -6.42 1.90
N VAL A 54 5.43 -5.67 2.56
CA VAL A 54 6.84 -5.61 2.18
C VAL A 54 7.51 -6.98 2.17
N PRO A 55 7.32 -7.83 3.19
CA PRO A 55 7.96 -9.15 3.15
C PRO A 55 7.53 -9.97 1.94
N ASP A 56 6.27 -9.80 1.52
CA ASP A 56 5.74 -10.56 0.39
C ASP A 56 6.34 -10.08 -0.92
N TYR A 57 6.53 -8.77 -1.06
CA TYR A 57 7.21 -8.23 -2.24
C TYR A 57 8.65 -8.72 -2.30
N LEU A 58 9.36 -8.66 -1.17
CA LEU A 58 10.76 -9.07 -1.15
C LEU A 58 10.91 -10.55 -1.44
N ALA A 59 9.97 -11.36 -0.96
CA ALA A 59 10.00 -12.80 -1.22
C ALA A 59 9.85 -13.13 -2.71
N ARG A 60 9.28 -12.21 -3.48
CA ARG A 60 9.11 -12.41 -4.93
C ARG A 60 10.28 -11.89 -5.74
N GLY A 61 11.28 -11.31 -5.07
CA GLY A 61 12.49 -10.87 -5.76
C GLY A 61 12.36 -9.57 -6.53
N VAL A 62 11.46 -8.68 -6.08
CA VAL A 62 11.25 -7.41 -6.77
C VAL A 62 12.54 -6.58 -6.78
N ALA A 63 12.66 -5.68 -7.75
CA ALA A 63 13.81 -4.80 -7.84
C ALA A 63 13.75 -3.72 -6.75
N SER A 64 12.58 -3.18 -6.48
CA SER A 64 12.43 -2.13 -5.46
C SER A 64 10.99 -2.03 -4.98
N VAL A 65 10.82 -1.54 -3.76
CA VAL A 65 9.52 -1.23 -3.19
C VAL A 65 9.59 0.22 -2.69
N THR A 66 8.63 1.03 -3.12
CA THR A 66 8.43 2.35 -2.55
C THR A 66 7.10 2.33 -1.83
N GLY A 67 7.13 2.45 -0.51
CA GLY A 67 5.91 2.53 0.29
C GLY A 67 5.59 3.98 0.60
N ILE A 68 4.35 4.38 0.47
CA ILE A 68 3.94 5.74 0.79
C ILE A 68 2.71 5.70 1.68
N ASP A 69 2.74 6.50 2.73
CA ASP A 69 1.61 6.62 3.65
C ASP A 69 1.55 8.03 4.19
N ILE A 70 0.35 8.48 4.51
CA ILE A 70 0.15 9.83 5.00
C ILE A 70 0.49 9.95 6.48
N SER A 71 0.58 8.86 7.21
CA SER A 71 0.85 8.84 8.65
C SER A 71 2.34 8.77 8.95
N PRO A 72 2.94 9.79 9.57
CA PRO A 72 4.35 9.74 9.96
C PRO A 72 4.68 8.57 10.88
N GLU A 73 3.76 8.22 11.79
CA GLU A 73 4.02 7.12 12.72
C GLU A 73 4.03 5.76 12.02
N MET A 74 3.13 5.56 11.05
CA MET A 74 3.14 4.34 10.25
C MET A 74 4.47 4.20 9.52
N ILE A 75 4.92 5.28 8.88
CA ILE A 75 6.17 5.26 8.13
C ILE A 75 7.36 5.04 9.05
N ARG A 76 7.36 5.62 10.24
CA ARG A 76 8.44 5.41 11.20
C ARG A 76 8.57 3.94 11.57
N ILE A 77 7.45 3.28 11.83
CA ILE A 77 7.43 1.87 12.19
C ILE A 77 7.89 1.02 10.99
N ALA A 78 7.37 1.31 9.81
CA ALA A 78 7.74 0.57 8.61
C ALA A 78 9.24 0.66 8.33
N ALA A 79 9.79 1.86 8.39
CA ALA A 79 11.21 2.07 8.11
C ALA A 79 12.09 1.34 9.12
N GLY A 80 11.64 1.24 10.37
CA GLY A 80 12.38 0.52 11.39
C GLY A 80 12.38 -0.99 11.19
N LYS A 81 11.35 -1.52 10.52
CA LYS A 81 11.24 -2.96 10.33
C LYS A 81 11.99 -3.47 9.10
N PHE A 82 12.18 -2.63 8.09
CA PHE A 82 12.70 -3.10 6.81
C PHE A 82 13.88 -2.24 6.33
N PRO A 83 15.03 -2.32 7.00
CA PRO A 83 16.21 -1.56 6.58
C PRO A 83 16.90 -2.27 5.41
N SER A 84 16.42 -2.02 4.21
CA SER A 84 16.92 -2.68 3.02
C SER A 84 17.14 -1.66 1.92
N ASP A 85 18.17 -1.86 1.11
CA ASP A 85 18.44 -0.97 -0.02
C ASP A 85 17.33 -1.02 -1.06
N LYS A 86 16.54 -2.08 -1.06
CA LYS A 86 15.46 -2.23 -2.03
C LYS A 86 14.17 -1.55 -1.60
N VAL A 87 14.08 -1.09 -0.35
CA VAL A 87 12.83 -0.56 0.20
C VAL A 87 13.02 0.88 0.61
N SER A 88 12.14 1.75 0.12
CA SER A 88 12.12 3.16 0.50
C SER A 88 10.72 3.51 1.01
N PHE A 89 10.65 4.38 2.00
CA PHE A 89 9.36 4.83 2.53
C PHE A 89 9.25 6.34 2.42
N ILE A 90 8.08 6.82 2.01
CA ILE A 90 7.78 8.24 1.86
C ILE A 90 6.56 8.57 2.70
N CYS A 91 6.68 9.59 3.56
CA CYS A 91 5.52 10.07 4.29
C CYS A 91 4.92 11.21 3.49
N GLY A 92 3.68 11.05 3.05
CA GLY A 92 3.02 12.09 2.28
C GLY A 92 1.73 11.61 1.65
N ASP A 93 1.05 12.56 1.01
CA ASP A 93 -0.17 12.26 0.27
C ASP A 93 0.23 11.81 -1.12
N VAL A 94 -0.18 10.61 -1.49
CA VAL A 94 0.22 10.02 -2.78
C VAL A 94 -0.26 10.88 -3.97
N GLU A 95 -1.33 11.64 -3.79
CA GLU A 95 -1.81 12.49 -4.88
C GLU A 95 -0.92 13.70 -5.12
N GLU A 96 -0.09 14.07 -4.16
CA GLU A 96 0.74 15.27 -4.23
C GLU A 96 2.24 15.01 -4.16
N ALA A 97 2.64 13.87 -3.64
CA ALA A 97 4.04 13.59 -3.41
C ALA A 97 4.84 13.48 -4.71
N ALA A 98 6.11 13.81 -4.64
CA ALA A 98 6.99 13.61 -5.78
C ALA A 98 7.37 12.13 -5.84
N LEU A 99 6.95 11.46 -6.90
CA LEU A 99 7.20 10.04 -7.09
C LEU A 99 7.88 9.85 -8.45
N ASP A 100 8.78 8.86 -8.52
CA ASP A 100 9.58 8.66 -9.72
C ASP A 100 8.77 8.25 -10.95
N GLY A 101 7.75 7.47 -10.76
CA GLY A 101 7.00 6.93 -11.88
C GLY A 101 7.64 5.66 -12.42
N ASP A 102 7.10 5.19 -13.52
CA ASP A 102 7.55 3.96 -14.19
C ASP A 102 7.51 2.74 -13.27
N TYR A 103 6.48 2.65 -12.43
CA TYR A 103 6.30 1.49 -11.58
C TYR A 103 5.65 0.36 -12.37
N ASP A 104 6.18 -0.85 -12.21
CA ASP A 104 5.62 -2.02 -12.86
C ASP A 104 4.34 -2.50 -12.19
N CYS A 105 4.27 -2.32 -10.87
CA CYS A 105 3.10 -2.72 -10.10
C CYS A 105 2.79 -1.63 -9.09
N ILE A 106 1.54 -1.18 -9.08
CA ILE A 106 1.06 -0.25 -8.06
C ILE A 106 -0.06 -0.96 -7.32
N VAL A 107 0.06 -1.09 -6.00
CA VAL A 107 -0.90 -1.84 -5.19
C VAL A 107 -1.51 -0.93 -4.13
N VAL A 108 -2.83 -0.92 -4.04
CA VAL A 108 -3.57 -0.22 -2.99
C VAL A 108 -4.33 -1.29 -2.22
N TYR A 109 -3.79 -1.69 -1.06
CA TYR A 109 -4.32 -2.81 -0.30
C TYR A 109 -5.04 -2.33 0.95
N ASN A 110 -6.31 -2.65 1.07
CA ASN A 110 -7.16 -2.34 2.23
C ASN A 110 -7.26 -0.84 2.56
N ALA A 111 -6.93 0.03 1.63
CA ALA A 111 -6.89 1.46 1.91
C ALA A 111 -7.78 2.29 1.01
N PHE A 112 -8.26 1.73 -0.10
CA PHE A 112 -9.00 2.52 -1.08
C PHE A 112 -10.20 3.27 -0.50
N PRO A 113 -10.97 2.69 0.43
CA PRO A 113 -12.12 3.41 0.99
C PRO A 113 -11.74 4.68 1.76
N HIS A 114 -10.48 4.84 2.12
CA HIS A 114 -10.04 6.02 2.85
C HIS A 114 -9.77 7.21 1.93
N PHE A 115 -9.82 7.02 0.62
CA PHE A 115 -9.58 8.11 -0.32
C PHE A 115 -10.90 8.76 -0.71
N PRO A 116 -11.04 10.07 -0.52
CA PRO A 116 -12.32 10.73 -0.75
C PRO A 116 -12.69 10.85 -2.23
N GLN A 117 -11.71 10.80 -3.11
CA GLN A 117 -11.95 10.92 -4.55
C GLN A 117 -11.27 9.78 -5.29
N PRO A 118 -11.90 8.60 -5.33
CA PRO A 118 -11.27 7.43 -5.92
C PRO A 118 -10.84 7.60 -7.38
N GLN A 119 -11.64 8.29 -8.18
CA GLN A 119 -11.29 8.48 -9.58
C GLN A 119 -10.04 9.32 -9.74
N ARG A 120 -9.88 10.33 -8.90
CA ARG A 120 -8.71 11.19 -8.94
C ARG A 120 -7.47 10.39 -8.56
N LEU A 121 -7.58 9.53 -7.55
CA LEU A 121 -6.48 8.65 -7.15
C LEU A 121 -6.10 7.73 -8.30
N ILE A 122 -7.06 7.09 -8.94
CA ILE A 122 -6.79 6.17 -10.04
C ILE A 122 -6.10 6.89 -11.19
N ASN A 123 -6.55 8.09 -11.52
CA ASN A 123 -5.93 8.87 -12.59
C ASN A 123 -4.47 9.21 -12.27
N ARG A 124 -4.21 9.59 -11.03
CA ARG A 124 -2.85 9.91 -10.58
C ARG A 124 -1.96 8.67 -10.68
N LEU A 125 -2.44 7.53 -10.16
CA LEU A 125 -1.65 6.31 -10.14
C LEU A 125 -1.41 5.77 -11.55
N SER A 126 -2.40 5.87 -12.41
CA SER A 126 -2.25 5.41 -13.79
C SER A 126 -1.11 6.15 -14.49
N GLY A 127 -0.93 7.44 -14.17
CA GLY A 127 0.15 8.22 -14.74
C GLY A 127 1.54 7.84 -14.23
N LEU A 128 1.60 7.03 -13.17
CA LEU A 128 2.86 6.59 -12.60
C LEU A 128 3.27 5.19 -13.06
N LEU A 129 2.45 4.54 -13.89
CA LEU A 129 2.75 3.19 -14.35
C LEU A 129 3.75 3.19 -15.49
N ALA A 130 4.64 2.19 -15.46
CA ALA A 130 5.47 1.89 -16.62
C ALA A 130 4.60 1.30 -17.73
N PRO A 131 5.08 1.30 -18.98
CA PRO A 131 4.35 0.61 -20.05
C PRO A 131 4.14 -0.86 -19.68
N GLY A 132 2.90 -1.32 -19.75
CA GLY A 132 2.57 -2.68 -19.36
C GLY A 132 2.43 -2.91 -17.87
N GLY A 133 2.55 -1.86 -17.05
CA GLY A 133 2.39 -1.98 -15.61
C GLY A 133 0.96 -2.19 -15.18
N THR A 134 0.77 -2.63 -13.94
CA THR A 134 -0.55 -2.94 -13.40
C THR A 134 -0.87 -2.08 -12.19
N LEU A 135 -2.12 -1.71 -12.06
CA LEU A 135 -2.66 -1.03 -10.88
C LEU A 135 -3.70 -1.96 -10.25
N THR A 136 -3.49 -2.35 -9.01
CA THR A 136 -4.37 -3.27 -8.31
C THR A 136 -4.92 -2.62 -7.06
N VAL A 137 -6.24 -2.63 -6.93
CA VAL A 137 -6.92 -2.16 -5.72
C VAL A 137 -7.57 -3.39 -5.09
N ALA A 138 -7.21 -3.70 -3.85
CA ALA A 138 -7.67 -4.93 -3.22
C ALA A 138 -8.01 -4.76 -1.75
N HIS A 139 -8.95 -5.57 -1.29
CA HIS A 139 -9.29 -5.66 0.10
C HIS A 139 -9.06 -7.11 0.51
N GLY A 140 -7.96 -7.37 1.17
CA GLY A 140 -7.63 -8.74 1.45
C GLY A 140 -8.07 -9.29 2.71
N MET A 141 -8.86 -8.61 3.48
CA MET A 141 -9.15 -9.17 4.62
C MET A 141 -10.25 -8.90 5.14
N SER A 142 -10.54 -9.50 5.78
CA SER A 142 -11.66 -9.38 6.20
C SER A 142 -11.74 -8.89 7.41
N ARG A 143 -12.38 -8.00 7.52
CA ARG A 143 -12.83 -7.66 8.61
C ARG A 143 -14.12 -7.76 8.39
N ARG A 144 -14.84 -8.27 9.03
CA ARG A 144 -16.10 -8.49 8.83
C ARG A 144 -16.75 -7.43 8.29
N ALA A 145 -16.46 -6.41 8.45
CA ALA A 145 -17.19 -5.36 7.92
C ALA A 145 -17.14 -5.25 6.51
N ILE A 146 -16.34 -5.90 5.93
CA ILE A 146 -16.35 -5.79 4.60
C ILE A 146 -17.20 -6.62 4.03
N ASP A 147 -17.50 -7.28 4.43
CA ASP A 147 -18.26 -8.12 3.93
C ASP A 147 -19.42 -7.83 3.77
N GLY A 148 -19.58 -7.76 3.86
CA GLY A 148 -20.47 -7.45 3.58
C GLY A 148 -20.82 -6.84 2.91
N HIS A 149 -20.65 -6.67 2.79
CA HIS A 149 -21.04 -6.15 2.18
C HIS A 149 -20.95 -5.95 1.35
N HIS A 150 -20.71 -5.97 1.29
CA HIS A 150 -20.67 -5.73 0.64
C HIS A 150 -20.46 -5.89 -0.06
N SER A 151 -20.32 -6.33 0.20
CA SER A 151 -19.97 -6.46 -0.44
C SER A 151 -19.75 -6.31 -1.18
N GLY A 152 -19.40 -6.22 -1.27
CA GLY A 152 -19.35 -5.91 -2.01
C GLY A 152 -19.20 -5.58 -2.46
#